data_48616ef61d858d3f38b1b1dee031ae07
#
_entry.id   48616ef61d858d3f38b1b1dee031ae07
#
_cell.length_a   1.000
_cell.length_b   1.000
_cell.length_c   1.000
_cell.angle_alpha   90.00
_cell.angle_beta   90.00
_cell.angle_gamma   90.00
#
_symmetry.space_group_name_H-M   'P 1'
#
loop_
_entity.id
_entity.type
_entity.pdbx_description
1 polymer ?
#
loop_
_entity_poly.entity_id
_entity_poly.type
_entity_poly.pdbx_seq_one_letter_code
_entity_poly.pdbx_strand_id
1 'polypeptide(L)'
;PGDTVTLTADIFRHSHEKYDAAIFYRHDSKKKWEMAPMHFVDNDQWEGSFTVNNIGYYEYKICAWTVEPKDIPTESPVMKLRVDPPYSRIGTWYEMWPKSQGTDPKKSATWKDCENQLDYIAGLGFDTVYLVPIHPIGVTNRKGANNALHAKVDKKGNPLEPGCPYAVGNKNSGDYDVDP
;
A
#
# COMPACT_ATOMS: atom_id res chain seq x y z
N PRO A 1 1.35 3.30 11.47
CA PRO A 1 0.48 3.36 12.66
C PRO A 1 1.30 3.33 13.95
N GLY A 2 0.79 4.02 15.00
CA GLY A 2 1.50 4.18 16.25
C GLY A 2 2.49 5.34 16.28
N ASP A 3 2.72 6.01 15.18
CA ASP A 3 3.60 7.18 15.12
C ASP A 3 2.92 8.41 15.72
N THR A 4 3.72 9.25 16.37
CA THR A 4 3.30 10.57 16.86
C THR A 4 3.60 11.62 15.80
N VAL A 5 2.61 12.41 15.46
CA VAL A 5 2.72 13.56 14.55
C VAL A 5 2.79 14.80 15.40
N THR A 6 3.88 15.53 15.31
CA THR A 6 4.06 16.83 15.98
C THR A 6 3.85 17.95 14.97
N LEU A 7 3.05 18.93 15.34
CA LEU A 7 2.76 20.12 14.55
C LEU A 7 3.22 21.36 15.30
N THR A 8 3.80 22.28 14.57
CA THR A 8 4.14 23.62 15.05
C THR A 8 3.37 24.66 14.24
N ALA A 9 3.00 25.75 14.86
CA ALA A 9 2.34 26.87 14.20
C ALA A 9 2.72 28.18 14.87
N ASP A 10 2.86 29.23 14.08
CA ASP A 10 3.00 30.58 14.58
C ASP A 10 1.59 31.17 14.78
N ILE A 11 1.21 31.38 16.02
CA ILE A 11 -0.11 31.86 16.40
C ILE A 11 0.09 33.15 17.22
N PHE A 12 -0.37 34.27 16.67
CA PHE A 12 -0.20 35.59 17.29
C PHE A 12 -1.46 36.42 17.14
N ARG A 13 -1.57 37.43 18.02
CA ARG A 13 -2.65 38.41 18.01
C ARG A 13 -2.12 39.78 18.42
N HIS A 14 -2.74 40.85 17.89
CA HIS A 14 -2.40 42.22 18.21
C HIS A 14 -2.91 42.73 19.57
N SER A 15 -3.34 41.86 20.47
CA SER A 15 -3.87 42.21 21.78
C SER A 15 -3.12 41.50 22.90
N HIS A 16 -3.29 41.97 24.15
CA HIS A 16 -2.76 41.30 25.34
C HIS A 16 -3.68 40.22 25.90
N GLU A 17 -4.71 39.84 25.17
CA GLU A 17 -5.64 38.77 25.57
C GLU A 17 -4.97 37.43 25.54
N LYS A 18 -5.27 36.59 26.53
CA LYS A 18 -4.82 35.21 26.53
C LYS A 18 -5.58 34.40 25.48
N TYR A 19 -4.88 33.56 24.78
CA TYR A 19 -5.46 32.65 23.79
C TYR A 19 -4.89 31.25 23.98
N ASP A 20 -5.65 30.27 23.51
CA ASP A 20 -5.30 28.86 23.49
C ASP A 20 -5.40 28.33 22.05
N ALA A 21 -4.75 27.21 21.81
CA ALA A 21 -4.80 26.55 20.52
C ALA A 21 -4.85 25.02 20.69
N ALA A 22 -5.44 24.38 19.70
CA ALA A 22 -5.46 22.92 19.64
C ALA A 22 -5.42 22.42 18.18
N ILE A 23 -4.94 21.22 18.03
CA ILE A 23 -5.04 20.43 16.81
C ILE A 23 -6.37 19.69 16.86
N PHE A 24 -7.17 19.84 15.81
CA PHE A 24 -8.33 18.98 15.57
C PHE A 24 -7.95 18.01 14.46
N TYR A 25 -8.09 16.72 14.73
CA TYR A 25 -7.71 15.66 13.80
C TYR A 25 -8.76 14.55 13.76
N ARG A 26 -8.81 13.82 12.66
CA ARG A 26 -9.65 12.63 12.52
C ARG A 26 -9.12 11.73 11.41
N HIS A 27 -9.33 10.43 11.55
CA HIS A 27 -9.21 9.50 10.44
C HIS A 27 -10.38 9.71 9.46
N ASP A 28 -10.16 9.55 8.14
CA ASP A 28 -11.16 9.80 7.08
C ASP A 28 -12.43 8.96 7.23
N SER A 29 -12.35 7.78 7.85
CA SER A 29 -13.51 6.95 8.16
C SER A 29 -14.38 7.50 9.31
N LYS A 30 -13.90 8.52 10.04
CA LYS A 30 -14.61 9.10 11.21
C LYS A 30 -15.20 10.45 10.86
N LYS A 31 -16.43 10.71 11.32
CA LYS A 31 -17.07 12.03 11.17
C LYS A 31 -16.67 13.00 12.27
N LYS A 32 -16.39 12.50 13.48
CA LYS A 32 -16.09 13.32 14.66
C LYS A 32 -14.61 13.68 14.71
N TRP A 33 -14.33 14.94 14.97
CA TRP A 33 -12.99 15.44 15.25
C TRP A 33 -12.56 15.07 16.67
N GLU A 34 -11.34 14.65 16.83
CA GLU A 34 -10.61 14.51 18.07
C GLU A 34 -9.76 15.76 18.27
N MET A 35 -9.42 16.08 19.52
CA MET A 35 -8.69 17.30 19.87
C MET A 35 -7.41 16.93 20.64
N ALA A 36 -6.30 17.54 20.27
CA ALA A 36 -5.05 17.52 21.00
C ALA A 36 -4.65 18.98 21.32
N PRO A 37 -4.38 19.34 22.58
CA PRO A 37 -3.98 20.69 22.93
C PRO A 37 -2.62 21.05 22.34
N MET A 38 -2.44 22.32 22.06
CA MET A 38 -1.12 22.91 21.76
C MET A 38 -0.64 23.70 22.96
N HIS A 39 0.65 23.85 23.10
CA HIS A 39 1.28 24.67 24.13
C HIS A 39 2.21 25.70 23.50
N PHE A 40 2.32 26.84 24.13
CA PHE A 40 3.23 27.90 23.72
C PHE A 40 4.68 27.46 23.97
N VAL A 41 5.54 27.66 22.98
CA VAL A 41 6.97 27.34 23.07
C VAL A 41 7.79 28.60 23.26
N ASP A 42 7.86 29.45 22.22
CA ASP A 42 8.60 30.71 22.22
C ASP A 42 8.23 31.54 20.97
N ASN A 43 8.34 32.88 21.02
CA ASN A 43 8.16 33.76 19.88
C ASN A 43 6.91 33.45 19.01
N ASP A 44 5.74 33.40 19.64
CA ASP A 44 4.48 33.07 19.00
C ASP A 44 4.37 31.63 18.46
N GLN A 45 5.39 30.79 18.62
CA GLN A 45 5.37 29.41 18.21
C GLN A 45 4.63 28.54 19.22
N TRP A 46 3.71 27.76 18.70
CA TRP A 46 2.92 26.75 19.44
C TRP A 46 3.22 25.36 18.90
N GLU A 47 3.25 24.39 19.77
CA GLU A 47 3.48 22.99 19.45
C GLU A 47 2.40 22.10 20.06
N GLY A 48 2.01 21.08 19.33
CA GLY A 48 1.12 20.02 19.79
C GLY A 48 1.34 18.73 19.02
N SER A 49 0.86 17.63 19.57
CA SER A 49 1.03 16.34 18.93
C SER A 49 -0.18 15.42 19.10
N PHE A 50 -0.35 14.50 18.16
CA PHE A 50 -1.36 13.43 18.22
C PHE A 50 -0.80 12.14 17.62
N THR A 51 -1.37 11.00 18.03
CA THR A 51 -0.93 9.69 17.56
C THR A 51 -1.88 9.16 16.47
N VAL A 52 -1.30 8.63 15.38
CA VAL A 52 -2.03 8.03 14.27
C VAL A 52 -2.01 6.50 14.39
N ASN A 53 -3.16 5.90 14.69
CA ASN A 53 -3.27 4.47 14.99
C ASN A 53 -3.79 3.63 13.82
N ASN A 54 -4.41 4.24 12.82
CA ASN A 54 -5.02 3.55 11.69
C ASN A 54 -4.28 3.88 10.39
N ILE A 55 -4.20 2.89 9.49
CA ILE A 55 -3.73 3.08 8.12
C ILE A 55 -4.79 3.86 7.34
N GLY A 56 -4.36 4.76 6.44
CA GLY A 56 -5.26 5.54 5.60
C GLY A 56 -4.98 7.04 5.70
N TYR A 57 -5.99 7.86 5.49
CA TYR A 57 -5.84 9.30 5.54
C TYR A 57 -6.38 9.87 6.84
N TYR A 58 -5.62 10.80 7.40
CA TYR A 58 -6.08 11.68 8.46
C TYR A 58 -6.27 13.08 7.91
N GLU A 59 -7.31 13.75 8.37
CA GLU A 59 -7.52 15.17 8.20
C GLU A 59 -7.17 15.86 9.51
N TYR A 60 -6.52 17.01 9.43
CA TYR A 60 -6.21 17.83 10.60
C TYR A 60 -6.27 19.30 10.28
N LYS A 61 -6.54 20.11 11.31
CA LYS A 61 -6.52 21.58 11.29
C LYS A 61 -6.11 22.10 12.66
N ILE A 62 -5.60 23.31 12.69
CA ILE A 62 -5.27 24.01 13.93
C ILE A 62 -6.35 25.06 14.17
N CYS A 63 -6.85 25.12 15.38
CA CYS A 63 -7.80 26.14 15.82
C CYS A 63 -7.19 26.91 16.98
N ALA A 64 -7.32 28.23 16.94
CA ALA A 64 -6.94 29.13 18.04
C ALA A 64 -8.14 29.99 18.45
N TRP A 65 -8.28 30.23 19.74
CA TRP A 65 -9.38 31.04 20.31
C TRP A 65 -8.91 31.84 21.52
N THR A 66 -9.58 32.92 21.80
CA THR A 66 -9.36 33.68 23.06
C THR A 66 -10.04 32.96 24.22
N VAL A 67 -9.46 33.07 25.42
CA VAL A 67 -10.01 32.49 26.64
C VAL A 67 -11.35 33.16 27.03
N GLU A 68 -11.60 34.34 26.54
CA GLU A 68 -12.87 35.03 26.70
C GLU A 68 -13.92 34.57 25.66
N PRO A 69 -15.20 34.31 26.07
CA PRO A 69 -16.16 33.58 25.25
C PRO A 69 -16.79 34.36 24.07
N LYS A 70 -16.20 35.43 23.58
CA LYS A 70 -16.81 36.32 22.58
C LYS A 70 -16.24 36.19 21.17
N ASP A 71 -15.12 35.52 20.99
CA ASP A 71 -14.46 35.46 19.70
C ASP A 71 -14.75 34.17 18.94
N ILE A 72 -14.96 34.31 17.65
CA ILE A 72 -15.04 33.18 16.72
C ILE A 72 -13.64 32.58 16.61
N PRO A 73 -13.47 31.26 16.84
CA PRO A 73 -12.18 30.60 16.66
C PRO A 73 -11.62 30.84 15.25
N THR A 74 -10.34 31.11 15.16
CA THR A 74 -9.63 31.13 13.89
C THR A 74 -9.16 29.72 13.58
N GLU A 75 -9.40 29.27 12.37
CA GLU A 75 -9.05 27.92 11.93
C GLU A 75 -8.10 27.96 10.74
N SER A 76 -7.11 27.07 10.75
CA SER A 76 -6.31 26.82 9.56
C SER A 76 -7.12 26.07 8.49
N PRO A 77 -6.68 26.04 7.23
CA PRO A 77 -7.21 25.09 6.26
C PRO A 77 -7.11 23.66 6.77
N VAL A 78 -8.01 22.79 6.31
CA VAL A 78 -7.91 21.35 6.57
C VAL A 78 -6.79 20.76 5.74
N MET A 79 -5.85 20.13 6.40
CA MET A 79 -4.70 19.45 5.79
C MET A 79 -4.89 17.94 5.85
N LYS A 80 -4.19 17.20 5.00
CA LYS A 80 -4.24 15.75 4.93
C LYS A 80 -2.88 15.13 5.22
N LEU A 81 -2.91 14.03 5.95
CA LEU A 81 -1.76 13.19 6.27
C LEU A 81 -2.08 11.76 5.85
N ARG A 82 -1.16 11.11 5.16
CA ARG A 82 -1.26 9.68 4.83
C ARG A 82 -0.47 8.86 5.84
N VAL A 83 -1.10 7.82 6.34
CA VAL A 83 -0.48 6.83 7.23
C VAL A 83 -0.37 5.51 6.48
N ASP A 84 0.84 5.14 6.16
CA ASP A 84 1.14 3.92 5.44
C ASP A 84 1.22 2.71 6.38
N PRO A 85 0.96 1.48 5.89
CA PRO A 85 1.14 0.28 6.67
C PRO A 85 2.62 0.05 7.02
N PRO A 86 2.95 -0.67 8.11
CA PRO A 86 4.32 -0.90 8.55
C PRO A 86 5.22 -1.52 7.48
N TYR A 87 4.69 -2.42 6.65
CA TYR A 87 5.43 -3.08 5.57
C TYR A 87 5.80 -2.13 4.42
N SER A 88 5.30 -0.88 4.39
CA SER A 88 5.76 0.14 3.45
C SER A 88 7.18 0.65 3.76
N ARG A 89 7.66 0.45 4.98
CA ARG A 89 9.04 0.78 5.38
C ARG A 89 10.00 -0.37 5.15
N ILE A 90 9.59 -1.57 5.56
CA ILE A 90 10.33 -2.82 5.38
C ILE A 90 9.29 -3.91 5.15
N GLY A 91 9.39 -4.58 4.00
CA GLY A 91 8.54 -5.71 3.65
C GLY A 91 9.38 -6.88 3.18
N THR A 92 8.92 -8.09 3.47
CA THR A 92 9.52 -9.33 3.03
C THR A 92 8.71 -9.91 1.87
N TRP A 93 9.39 -10.30 0.81
CA TRP A 93 8.74 -10.72 -0.44
C TRP A 93 9.06 -12.17 -0.71
N TYR A 94 8.02 -12.97 -1.00
CA TYR A 94 8.12 -14.36 -1.43
C TYR A 94 7.86 -14.45 -2.93
N GLU A 95 8.88 -14.81 -3.71
CA GLU A 95 8.70 -15.05 -5.13
C GLU A 95 8.04 -16.40 -5.37
N MET A 96 6.90 -16.40 -6.02
CA MET A 96 6.14 -17.60 -6.34
C MET A 96 6.03 -17.78 -7.86
N TRP A 97 6.21 -19.01 -8.31
CA TRP A 97 5.95 -19.46 -9.67
C TRP A 97 4.55 -20.09 -9.74
N PRO A 98 3.50 -19.36 -10.16
CA PRO A 98 2.12 -19.86 -10.11
C PRO A 98 1.95 -21.18 -10.83
N LYS A 99 2.49 -21.31 -12.03
CA LYS A 99 2.35 -22.53 -12.85
C LYS A 99 3.00 -23.79 -12.23
N SER A 100 3.83 -23.63 -11.21
CA SER A 100 4.55 -24.72 -10.53
C SER A 100 3.93 -25.11 -9.18
N GLN A 101 2.81 -24.50 -8.77
CA GLN A 101 2.22 -24.74 -7.44
C GLN A 101 1.30 -25.97 -7.40
N GLY A 102 1.06 -26.62 -8.53
CA GLY A 102 0.25 -27.84 -8.60
C GLY A 102 1.01 -29.11 -8.17
N THR A 103 0.27 -30.18 -7.98
CA THR A 103 0.82 -31.49 -7.59
C THR A 103 1.26 -32.36 -8.79
N ASP A 104 0.81 -32.04 -10.01
CA ASP A 104 1.19 -32.73 -11.24
C ASP A 104 2.26 -31.93 -12.00
N PRO A 105 3.53 -32.38 -12.05
CA PRO A 105 4.61 -31.65 -12.70
C PRO A 105 4.45 -31.52 -14.24
N LYS A 106 3.48 -32.21 -14.83
CA LYS A 106 3.20 -32.17 -16.27
C LYS A 106 2.10 -31.17 -16.63
N LYS A 107 1.44 -30.56 -15.63
CA LYS A 107 0.34 -29.62 -15.81
C LYS A 107 0.69 -28.29 -15.14
N SER A 108 0.27 -27.21 -15.78
CA SER A 108 0.27 -25.90 -15.11
C SER A 108 -0.70 -25.92 -13.94
N ALA A 109 -0.29 -25.36 -12.83
CA ALA A 109 -1.15 -25.17 -11.67
C ALA A 109 -2.26 -24.13 -11.95
N THR A 110 -3.31 -24.20 -11.19
CA THR A 110 -4.42 -23.25 -11.19
C THR A 110 -4.20 -22.16 -10.12
N TRP A 111 -5.00 -21.10 -10.17
CA TRP A 111 -5.03 -20.09 -9.10
C TRP A 111 -5.41 -20.72 -7.74
N LYS A 112 -6.24 -21.75 -7.74
CA LYS A 112 -6.60 -22.45 -6.50
C LYS A 112 -5.42 -23.15 -5.86
N ASP A 113 -4.52 -23.70 -6.67
CA ASP A 113 -3.28 -24.29 -6.16
C ASP A 113 -2.37 -23.21 -5.54
N CYS A 114 -2.34 -22.01 -6.13
CA CYS A 114 -1.61 -20.87 -5.57
C CYS A 114 -2.21 -20.40 -4.24
N GLU A 115 -3.53 -20.30 -4.14
CA GLU A 115 -4.21 -19.95 -2.89
C GLU A 115 -3.83 -20.88 -1.73
N ASN A 116 -3.73 -22.19 -2.01
CA ASN A 116 -3.37 -23.18 -1.00
C ASN A 116 -1.96 -22.98 -0.41
N GLN A 117 -1.11 -22.18 -1.05
CA GLN A 117 0.22 -21.85 -0.55
C GLN A 117 0.25 -20.60 0.34
N LEU A 118 -0.81 -19.78 0.36
CA LEU A 118 -0.80 -18.49 1.04
C LEU A 118 -0.62 -18.61 2.55
N ASP A 119 -1.28 -19.58 3.18
CA ASP A 119 -1.15 -19.80 4.63
C ASP A 119 0.28 -20.23 5.01
N TYR A 120 0.91 -21.06 4.18
CA TYR A 120 2.31 -21.43 4.36
C TYR A 120 3.23 -20.22 4.24
N ILE A 121 3.06 -19.41 3.20
CA ILE A 121 3.87 -18.21 2.95
C ILE A 121 3.69 -17.19 4.08
N ALA A 122 2.46 -16.95 4.51
CA ALA A 122 2.16 -16.08 5.65
C ALA A 122 2.77 -16.61 6.95
N GLY A 123 2.72 -17.94 7.17
CA GLY A 123 3.33 -18.60 8.32
C GLY A 123 4.85 -18.48 8.38
N LEU A 124 5.51 -18.27 7.24
CA LEU A 124 6.94 -17.97 7.17
C LEU A 124 7.26 -16.51 7.50
N GLY A 125 6.25 -15.63 7.64
CA GLY A 125 6.41 -14.22 7.98
C GLY A 125 6.61 -13.30 6.76
N PHE A 126 6.24 -13.74 5.56
CA PHE A 126 6.27 -12.89 4.38
C PHE A 126 5.03 -11.99 4.29
N ASP A 127 5.23 -10.73 3.90
CA ASP A 127 4.18 -9.71 3.78
C ASP A 127 3.58 -9.65 2.37
N THR A 128 4.36 -10.04 1.38
CA THR A 128 4.03 -9.87 -0.02
C THR A 128 4.37 -11.12 -0.82
N VAL A 129 3.46 -11.53 -1.69
CA VAL A 129 3.73 -12.55 -2.72
C VAL A 129 4.04 -11.84 -4.03
N TYR A 130 5.27 -12.02 -4.52
CA TYR A 130 5.68 -11.58 -5.85
C TYR A 130 5.42 -12.71 -6.85
N LEU A 131 4.57 -12.44 -7.82
CA LEU A 131 4.27 -13.40 -8.88
C LEU A 131 5.19 -13.12 -10.08
N VAL A 132 5.88 -14.16 -10.57
CA VAL A 132 6.53 -14.09 -11.88
C VAL A 132 5.47 -13.89 -12.97
N PRO A 133 5.84 -13.56 -14.23
CA PRO A 133 4.86 -13.24 -15.27
C PRO A 133 3.72 -14.26 -15.35
N ILE A 134 2.48 -13.77 -15.28
CA ILE A 134 1.24 -14.58 -15.27
C ILE A 134 0.46 -14.52 -16.58
N HIS A 135 0.88 -13.66 -17.50
CA HIS A 135 0.26 -13.57 -18.82
C HIS A 135 0.47 -14.84 -19.66
N PRO A 136 -0.30 -15.05 -20.76
CA PRO A 136 -0.14 -16.18 -21.64
C PRO A 136 1.29 -16.35 -22.13
N ILE A 137 1.75 -17.60 -22.18
CA ILE A 137 3.11 -17.89 -22.66
C ILE A 137 3.14 -17.80 -24.18
N GLY A 138 4.10 -17.04 -24.68
CA GLY A 138 4.30 -16.84 -26.11
C GLY A 138 4.51 -18.14 -26.88
N VAL A 139 4.03 -18.18 -28.12
CA VAL A 139 4.17 -19.34 -29.01
C VAL A 139 5.45 -19.24 -29.85
N THR A 140 5.75 -18.05 -30.36
CA THR A 140 6.81 -17.84 -31.35
C THR A 140 8.21 -18.15 -30.81
N ASN A 141 8.52 -17.74 -29.58
CA ASN A 141 9.81 -17.97 -28.95
C ASN A 141 9.69 -18.79 -27.66
N ARG A 142 8.74 -19.71 -27.62
CA ARG A 142 8.50 -20.54 -26.46
C ARG A 142 9.72 -21.41 -26.15
N LYS A 143 10.33 -21.19 -25.01
CA LYS A 143 11.41 -22.05 -24.50
C LYS A 143 10.85 -23.36 -23.99
N GLY A 144 11.64 -24.45 -24.14
CA GLY A 144 11.30 -25.77 -23.62
C GLY A 144 11.85 -26.04 -22.23
N ALA A 145 11.68 -27.29 -21.79
CA ALA A 145 12.21 -27.78 -20.53
C ALA A 145 13.74 -27.65 -20.46
N ASN A 146 14.26 -27.49 -19.23
CA ASN A 146 15.69 -27.36 -18.95
C ASN A 146 16.38 -26.24 -19.79
N ASN A 147 15.67 -25.13 -19.97
CA ASN A 147 16.16 -23.97 -20.74
C ASN A 147 16.47 -24.25 -22.22
N ALA A 148 15.89 -25.28 -22.82
CA ALA A 148 15.99 -25.52 -24.25
C ALA A 148 15.50 -24.31 -25.05
N LEU A 149 16.15 -23.98 -26.14
CA LEU A 149 15.82 -22.79 -26.96
C LEU A 149 14.39 -22.83 -27.52
N HIS A 150 13.89 -24.02 -27.82
CA HIS A 150 12.53 -24.22 -28.34
C HIS A 150 11.81 -25.29 -27.56
N ALA A 151 10.54 -25.05 -27.23
CA ALA A 151 9.65 -26.06 -26.70
C ALA A 151 9.36 -27.12 -27.78
N LYS A 152 9.19 -28.38 -27.33
CA LYS A 152 8.73 -29.45 -28.20
C LYS A 152 7.31 -29.16 -28.65
N VAL A 153 7.04 -29.46 -29.92
CA VAL A 153 5.72 -29.29 -30.51
C VAL A 153 5.22 -30.61 -31.13
N ASP A 154 3.92 -30.76 -31.24
CA ASP A 154 3.29 -31.86 -31.97
C ASP A 154 3.37 -31.62 -33.50
N LYS A 155 2.86 -32.57 -34.27
CA LYS A 155 2.83 -32.49 -35.74
C LYS A 155 2.00 -31.30 -36.28
N LYS A 156 1.16 -30.69 -35.44
CA LYS A 156 0.33 -29.53 -35.78
C LYS A 156 0.94 -28.21 -35.29
N GLY A 157 2.11 -28.24 -34.61
CA GLY A 157 2.77 -27.10 -34.06
C GLY A 157 2.30 -26.68 -32.66
N ASN A 158 1.43 -27.48 -32.01
CA ASN A 158 1.01 -27.20 -30.65
C ASN A 158 2.12 -27.57 -29.66
N PRO A 159 2.39 -26.73 -28.63
CA PRO A 159 3.41 -27.03 -27.65
C PRO A 159 3.04 -28.23 -26.78
N LEU A 160 3.99 -29.11 -26.55
CA LEU A 160 3.89 -30.27 -25.67
C LEU A 160 4.43 -30.02 -24.26
N GLU A 161 4.91 -28.81 -24.00
CA GLU A 161 5.51 -28.36 -22.75
C GLU A 161 4.91 -27.01 -22.35
N PRO A 162 4.77 -26.72 -21.03
CA PRO A 162 4.19 -25.45 -20.55
C PRO A 162 4.92 -24.19 -21.04
N GLY A 163 6.23 -24.29 -21.30
CA GLY A 163 7.06 -23.18 -21.71
C GLY A 163 7.54 -22.29 -20.58
N CYS A 164 8.33 -21.28 -20.92
CA CYS A 164 8.88 -20.32 -19.96
C CYS A 164 7.89 -19.15 -19.77
N PRO A 165 7.50 -18.80 -18.52
CA PRO A 165 6.56 -17.72 -18.24
C PRO A 165 7.07 -16.33 -18.70
N TYR A 166 8.35 -16.18 -18.94
CA TYR A 166 8.91 -14.93 -19.47
C TYR A 166 8.81 -14.79 -21.01
N ALA A 167 8.33 -15.82 -21.70
CA ALA A 167 8.01 -15.71 -23.12
C ALA A 167 6.67 -14.97 -23.28
N VAL A 168 6.68 -13.87 -24.00
CA VAL A 168 5.53 -12.95 -24.15
C VAL A 168 4.51 -13.54 -25.09
N GLY A 169 3.24 -13.44 -24.77
CA GLY A 169 2.00 -13.66 -25.51
C GLY A 169 1.98 -14.37 -26.85
N ASN A 170 0.85 -14.27 -27.53
CA ASN A 170 0.67 -14.82 -28.88
C ASN A 170 -0.44 -14.04 -29.63
N LYS A 171 -0.60 -14.35 -30.92
CA LYS A 171 -1.56 -13.64 -31.80
C LYS A 171 -3.03 -13.79 -31.38
N ASN A 172 -3.37 -14.82 -30.62
CA ASN A 172 -4.76 -15.11 -30.26
C ASN A 172 -5.15 -14.52 -28.89
N SER A 173 -4.20 -14.51 -27.94
CA SER A 173 -4.41 -14.08 -26.57
C SER A 173 -3.79 -12.72 -26.24
N GLY A 174 -3.05 -12.12 -27.17
CA GLY A 174 -2.33 -10.86 -26.92
C GLY A 174 -1.01 -11.06 -26.19
N ASP A 175 -0.27 -9.98 -26.03
CA ASP A 175 1.08 -10.02 -25.47
C ASP A 175 1.08 -9.93 -23.94
N TYR A 176 0.00 -9.40 -23.34
CA TYR A 176 -0.07 -9.11 -21.91
C TYR A 176 -1.37 -9.60 -21.24
N ASP A 177 -2.12 -10.47 -21.91
CA ASP A 177 -3.32 -11.06 -21.34
C ASP A 177 -2.94 -12.09 -20.25
N VAL A 178 -3.78 -12.19 -19.23
CA VAL A 178 -3.66 -13.22 -18.21
C VAL A 178 -4.10 -14.56 -18.80
N ASP A 179 -3.30 -15.58 -18.59
CA ASP A 179 -3.65 -16.97 -18.98
C ASP A 179 -4.76 -17.48 -18.05
N PRO A 180 -5.95 -17.88 -18.55
CA PRO A 180 -7.08 -18.31 -17.73
C PRO A 180 -6.84 -19.60 -16.95
#